data_d0442644f9ea97202513a2118f29c012
#
_entry.id   d0442644f9ea97202513a2118f29c012
#
_cell.length_a   1.000
_cell.length_b   1.000
_cell.length_c   1.000
_cell.angle_alpha   90.00
_cell.angle_beta   90.00
_cell.angle_gamma   90.00
#
_symmetry.space_group_name_H-M   'P 1'
#
loop_
_entity.id
_entity.type
_entity.pdbx_description
1 polymer ?
#
loop_
_entity_poly.entity_id
_entity_poly.type
_entity_poly.pdbx_seq_one_letter_code
_entity_poly.pdbx_strand_id
1 'polypeptide(L)'
;MDEEMHERYGASNGDEDPAVTAERGRALAVDPATIITSLLAIDEDGEALGHIAVRRLGDEVELKRLIVLAAARGKGAATALLAEGEQVAREQGAERLILQTGDKQPEAVALYEKTGWTRIPVYEPYAATMPWSFCFEKAL
;
A
#
# COMPACT_ATOMS: atom_id res chain seq x y z
N MET A 1 2.22 -13.59 3.48
CA MET A 1 1.71 -12.33 2.92
C MET A 1 2.66 -11.70 1.92
N ASP A 2 3.96 -11.70 2.20
CA ASP A 2 4.94 -11.13 1.28
C ASP A 2 5.18 -11.98 0.03
N GLU A 3 4.88 -13.27 0.08
CA GLU A 3 5.03 -14.18 -1.07
C GLU A 3 4.23 -13.75 -2.29
N GLU A 4 3.00 -13.31 -2.10
CA GLU A 4 2.15 -12.88 -3.21
C GLU A 4 2.74 -11.64 -3.92
N MET A 5 3.26 -10.70 -3.17
CA MET A 5 3.94 -9.52 -3.74
C MET A 5 5.20 -9.93 -4.48
N HIS A 6 5.98 -10.84 -3.91
CA HIS A 6 7.19 -11.35 -4.55
C HIS A 6 6.89 -12.02 -5.88
N GLU A 7 5.86 -12.86 -5.95
CA GLU A 7 5.45 -13.51 -7.20
C GLU A 7 5.05 -12.52 -8.27
N ARG A 8 4.37 -11.42 -7.91
CA ARG A 8 3.93 -10.40 -8.87
C ARG A 8 5.08 -9.62 -9.50
N TYR A 9 6.14 -9.38 -8.77
CA TYR A 9 7.23 -8.49 -9.21
C TYR A 9 8.55 -9.19 -9.48
N GLY A 10 8.74 -10.40 -8.98
CA GLY A 10 10.01 -11.12 -9.08
C GLY A 10 10.50 -11.32 -10.52
N ALA A 11 9.60 -11.74 -11.40
CA ALA A 11 9.94 -12.02 -12.81
C ALA A 11 10.30 -10.77 -13.62
N SER A 12 9.83 -9.59 -13.21
CA SER A 12 10.11 -8.35 -13.94
C SER A 12 11.42 -7.69 -13.56
N ASN A 13 12.09 -8.18 -12.52
CA ASN A 13 13.34 -7.60 -12.04
C ASN A 13 14.60 -8.31 -12.57
N GLY A 14 14.44 -9.35 -13.38
CA GLY A 14 15.55 -10.23 -13.80
C GLY A 14 16.67 -9.54 -14.56
N ASP A 15 16.34 -8.52 -15.35
CA ASP A 15 17.30 -7.83 -16.21
C ASP A 15 17.69 -6.45 -15.67
N GLU A 16 17.28 -6.08 -14.48
CA GLU A 16 17.57 -4.77 -13.91
C GLU A 16 18.98 -4.66 -13.34
N ASP A 17 19.53 -3.44 -13.41
CA ASP A 17 20.77 -3.10 -12.73
C ASP A 17 20.61 -3.34 -11.22
N PRO A 18 21.54 -4.06 -10.57
CA PRO A 18 21.48 -4.30 -9.14
C PRO A 18 21.35 -3.03 -8.29
N ALA A 19 21.97 -1.93 -8.72
CA ALA A 19 21.86 -0.66 -7.99
C ALA A 19 20.44 -0.09 -8.03
N VAL A 20 19.77 -0.19 -9.17
CA VAL A 20 18.38 0.25 -9.33
C VAL A 20 17.45 -0.64 -8.49
N THR A 21 17.68 -1.95 -8.51
CA THR A 21 16.91 -2.89 -7.70
C THR A 21 17.07 -2.61 -6.20
N ALA A 22 18.29 -2.34 -5.75
CA ALA A 22 18.56 -2.02 -4.34
C ALA A 22 17.89 -0.70 -3.92
N GLU A 23 17.94 0.31 -4.79
CA GLU A 23 17.31 1.60 -4.52
C GLU A 23 15.78 1.48 -4.46
N ARG A 24 15.19 0.69 -5.36
CA ARG A 24 13.76 0.39 -5.33
C ARG A 24 13.38 -0.34 -4.05
N GLY A 25 14.21 -1.30 -3.62
CA GLY A 25 14.01 -2.00 -2.35
C GLY A 25 13.99 -1.06 -1.16
N ARG A 26 14.89 -0.08 -1.14
CA ARG A 26 14.91 0.94 -0.09
C ARG A 26 13.66 1.82 -0.13
N ALA A 27 13.19 2.20 -1.31
CA ALA A 27 11.97 3.00 -1.45
C ALA A 27 10.73 2.26 -0.96
N LEU A 28 10.66 0.95 -1.18
CA LEU A 28 9.55 0.12 -0.74
C LEU A 28 9.67 -0.31 0.72
N ALA A 29 10.87 -0.24 1.31
CA ALA A 29 11.08 -0.60 2.70
C ALA A 29 10.35 0.38 3.61
N VAL A 30 9.79 -0.15 4.70
CA VAL A 30 9.10 0.66 5.71
C VAL A 30 9.96 0.69 6.96
N ASP A 31 10.42 1.89 7.33
CA ASP A 31 11.14 2.09 8.59
C ASP A 31 10.15 1.88 9.74
N PRO A 32 10.38 0.90 10.63
CA PRO A 32 9.46 0.66 11.76
C PRO A 32 9.19 1.89 12.61
N ALA A 33 10.14 2.80 12.71
CA ALA A 33 9.97 4.03 13.48
C ALA A 33 8.91 4.97 12.89
N THR A 34 8.57 4.82 11.61
CA THR A 34 7.56 5.66 10.95
C THR A 34 6.15 5.08 11.02
N ILE A 35 6.02 3.81 11.41
CA ILE A 35 4.71 3.14 11.46
C ILE A 35 3.89 3.70 12.61
N ILE A 36 2.69 4.20 12.29
CA ILE A 36 1.71 4.65 13.28
C ILE A 36 0.97 3.44 13.83
N THR A 37 0.49 2.57 12.95
CA THR A 37 -0.18 1.34 13.34
C THR A 37 -0.17 0.33 12.20
N SER A 38 -0.33 -0.94 12.55
CA SER A 38 -0.56 -2.02 11.59
C SER A 38 -1.91 -2.65 11.93
N LEU A 39 -2.70 -2.93 10.91
CA LEU A 39 -4.04 -3.47 11.05
C LEU A 39 -4.13 -4.82 10.38
N LEU A 40 -4.80 -5.76 11.04
CA LEU A 40 -5.07 -7.08 10.49
C LEU A 40 -6.57 -7.28 10.38
N ALA A 41 -7.01 -7.80 9.24
CA ALA A 41 -8.35 -8.34 9.10
C ALA A 41 -8.28 -9.82 9.44
N ILE A 42 -9.11 -10.28 10.35
CA ILE A 42 -9.16 -11.68 10.77
C ILE A 42 -10.58 -12.22 10.60
N ASP A 43 -10.70 -13.52 10.37
CA ASP A 43 -12.01 -14.18 10.29
C ASP A 43 -12.47 -14.66 11.67
N GLU A 44 -13.61 -15.35 11.71
CA GLU A 44 -14.19 -15.85 12.95
C GLU A 44 -13.30 -16.85 13.68
N ASP A 45 -12.45 -17.55 12.93
CA ASP A 45 -11.53 -18.53 13.49
C ASP A 45 -10.19 -17.93 13.92
N GLY A 46 -10.01 -16.62 13.76
CA GLY A 46 -8.78 -15.92 14.09
C GLY A 46 -7.71 -15.97 13.00
N GLU A 47 -8.06 -16.46 11.82
CA GLU A 47 -7.13 -16.52 10.69
C GLU A 47 -6.98 -15.15 10.03
N ALA A 48 -5.74 -14.77 9.70
CA ALA A 48 -5.47 -13.51 9.04
C ALA A 48 -5.97 -13.53 7.59
N LEU A 49 -6.78 -12.56 7.22
CA LEU A 49 -7.31 -12.39 5.87
C LEU A 49 -6.54 -11.32 5.09
N GLY A 50 -5.98 -10.34 5.78
CA GLY A 50 -5.27 -9.25 5.16
C GLY A 50 -4.58 -8.35 6.17
N HIS A 51 -3.81 -7.41 5.65
CA HIS A 51 -2.98 -6.50 6.44
C HIS A 51 -2.85 -5.16 5.74
N ILE A 52 -2.77 -4.09 6.52
CA ILE A 52 -2.40 -2.77 6.04
C ILE A 52 -1.58 -2.07 7.12
N ALA A 53 -0.61 -1.26 6.72
CA ALA A 53 0.12 -0.40 7.64
C ALA A 53 -0.19 1.06 7.35
N VAL A 54 -0.23 1.88 8.38
CA VAL A 54 -0.35 3.32 8.29
C VAL A 54 0.93 3.92 8.84
N ARG A 55 1.59 4.78 8.05
CA ARG A 55 2.88 5.36 8.46
C ARG A 55 2.94 6.85 8.17
N ARG A 56 3.90 7.51 8.80
CA ARG A 56 4.27 8.87 8.43
C ARG A 56 5.30 8.86 7.31
N LEU A 57 5.07 9.75 6.33
CA LEU A 57 6.02 9.99 5.25
C LEU A 57 6.20 11.51 5.18
N GLY A 58 7.23 12.04 5.85
CA GLY A 58 7.37 13.48 6.03
C GLY A 58 6.16 14.03 6.79
N ASP A 59 5.48 15.00 6.20
CA ASP A 59 4.28 15.61 6.78
C ASP A 59 3.00 14.88 6.37
N GLU A 60 3.11 13.83 5.56
CA GLU A 60 1.98 13.08 5.05
C GLU A 60 1.75 11.81 5.87
N VAL A 61 0.53 11.27 5.77
CA VAL A 61 0.20 9.95 6.29
C VAL A 61 -0.08 9.04 5.10
N GLU A 62 0.59 7.90 5.06
CA GLU A 62 0.57 7.00 3.91
C GLU A 62 0.08 5.61 4.32
N LEU A 63 -0.74 4.99 3.47
CA LEU A 63 -1.06 3.56 3.59
C LEU A 63 0.02 2.75 2.87
N LYS A 64 0.49 1.71 3.53
CA LYS A 64 1.52 0.81 2.98
C LYS A 64 1.12 -0.63 3.18
N ARG A 65 1.59 -1.48 2.25
CA ARG A 65 1.48 -2.92 2.37
C ARG A 65 0.05 -3.42 2.56
N LEU A 66 -0.88 -2.89 1.76
CA LEU A 66 -2.21 -3.49 1.69
C LEU A 66 -2.08 -4.84 1.01
N ILE A 67 -2.28 -5.89 1.78
CA ILE A 67 -2.21 -7.26 1.29
C ILE A 67 -3.48 -7.97 1.74
N VAL A 68 -4.16 -8.62 0.80
CA VAL A 68 -5.32 -9.45 1.09
C VAL A 68 -5.06 -10.81 0.48
N LEU A 69 -5.18 -11.86 1.29
CA LEU A 69 -4.96 -13.22 0.82
C LEU A 69 -5.94 -13.56 -0.30
N ALA A 70 -5.47 -14.33 -1.29
CA ALA A 70 -6.29 -14.70 -2.45
C ALA A 70 -7.61 -15.37 -2.03
N ALA A 71 -7.57 -16.24 -1.03
CA ALA A 71 -8.77 -16.94 -0.54
C ALA A 71 -9.76 -16.00 0.16
N ALA A 72 -9.31 -14.81 0.57
CA ALA A 72 -10.15 -13.82 1.26
C ALA A 72 -10.68 -12.72 0.34
N ARG A 73 -10.25 -12.69 -0.91
CA ARG A 73 -10.69 -11.69 -1.88
C ARG A 73 -12.19 -11.82 -2.13
N GLY A 74 -12.86 -10.68 -2.25
CA GLY A 74 -14.30 -10.64 -2.41
C GLY A 74 -15.10 -10.70 -1.11
N LYS A 75 -14.44 -10.79 0.04
CA LYS A 75 -15.09 -10.83 1.36
C LYS A 75 -15.12 -9.47 2.07
N GLY A 76 -14.73 -8.40 1.39
CA GLY A 76 -14.76 -7.06 1.95
C GLY A 76 -13.58 -6.70 2.87
N ALA A 77 -12.58 -7.57 2.99
CA ALA A 77 -11.43 -7.33 3.88
C ALA A 77 -10.64 -6.08 3.47
N ALA A 78 -10.39 -5.90 2.18
CA ALA A 78 -9.65 -4.73 1.69
C ALA A 78 -10.41 -3.43 1.98
N THR A 79 -11.70 -3.41 1.73
CA THR A 79 -12.55 -2.25 1.99
C THR A 79 -12.57 -1.90 3.49
N ALA A 80 -12.67 -2.91 4.35
CA ALA A 80 -12.64 -2.73 5.80
C ALA A 80 -11.30 -2.18 6.26
N LEU A 81 -10.19 -2.72 5.74
CA LEU A 81 -8.85 -2.25 6.09
C LEU A 81 -8.63 -0.80 5.65
N LEU A 82 -9.09 -0.44 4.46
CA LEU A 82 -9.00 0.94 3.98
C LEU A 82 -9.79 1.90 4.89
N ALA A 83 -10.99 1.52 5.28
CA ALA A 83 -11.83 2.34 6.16
C ALA A 83 -11.16 2.57 7.52
N GLU A 84 -10.57 1.53 8.10
CA GLU A 84 -9.85 1.64 9.37
C GLU A 84 -8.58 2.48 9.23
N GLY A 85 -7.87 2.34 8.11
CA GLY A 85 -6.70 3.17 7.81
C GLY A 85 -7.06 4.65 7.72
N GLU A 86 -8.18 4.97 7.08
CA GLU A 86 -8.69 6.33 7.02
C GLU A 86 -9.01 6.88 8.41
N GLN A 87 -9.60 6.07 9.26
CA GLN A 87 -9.92 6.47 10.63
C GLN A 87 -8.66 6.78 11.43
N VAL A 88 -7.63 5.93 11.30
CA VAL A 88 -6.33 6.16 11.95
C VAL A 88 -5.74 7.49 11.48
N ALA A 89 -5.78 7.76 10.17
CA ALA A 89 -5.25 9.01 9.62
C ALA A 89 -6.02 10.23 10.15
N ARG A 90 -7.33 10.15 10.28
CA ARG A 90 -8.15 11.22 10.88
C ARG A 90 -7.73 11.49 12.32
N GLU A 91 -7.51 10.44 13.09
CA GLU A 91 -7.06 10.56 14.49
C GLU A 91 -5.68 11.21 14.60
N GLN A 92 -4.86 11.10 13.55
CA GLN A 92 -3.57 11.78 13.48
C GLN A 92 -3.68 13.24 13.01
N GLY A 93 -4.87 13.71 12.72
CA GLY A 93 -5.09 15.07 12.23
C GLY A 93 -4.73 15.29 10.77
N ALA A 94 -4.61 14.21 10.00
CA ALA A 94 -4.27 14.32 8.57
C ALA A 94 -5.44 14.88 7.77
N GLU A 95 -5.14 15.73 6.80
CA GLU A 95 -6.14 16.29 5.88
C GLU A 95 -6.39 15.35 4.71
N ARG A 96 -5.44 14.51 4.40
CA ARG A 96 -5.55 13.50 3.36
C ARG A 96 -4.73 12.27 3.69
N LEU A 97 -5.03 11.20 3.01
CA LEU A 97 -4.29 9.95 3.09
C LEU A 97 -3.75 9.66 1.69
N ILE A 98 -2.50 9.24 1.60
CA ILE A 98 -1.87 8.93 0.31
C ILE A 98 -1.43 7.48 0.27
N LEU A 99 -1.28 6.95 -0.94
CA LEU A 99 -0.73 5.62 -1.15
C LEU A 99 -0.08 5.51 -2.52
N GLN A 100 0.78 4.51 -2.65
CA GLN A 100 1.42 4.15 -3.92
C GLN A 100 1.16 2.67 -4.17
N THR A 101 0.87 2.33 -5.41
CA THR A 101 0.73 0.94 -5.84
C THR A 101 1.46 0.73 -7.17
N GLY A 102 1.91 -0.49 -7.40
CA GLY A 102 2.59 -0.83 -8.65
C GLY A 102 1.61 -0.99 -9.81
N ASP A 103 2.13 -0.87 -11.03
CA ASP A 103 1.35 -1.00 -12.26
C ASP A 103 0.91 -2.45 -12.55
N LYS A 104 1.43 -3.42 -11.80
CA LYS A 104 1.10 -4.84 -11.96
C LYS A 104 0.01 -5.32 -11.02
N GLN A 105 -0.71 -4.40 -10.41
CA GLN A 105 -1.79 -4.71 -9.48
C GLN A 105 -3.10 -4.05 -9.93
N PRO A 106 -3.67 -4.48 -11.08
CA PRO A 106 -4.88 -3.85 -11.60
C PRO A 106 -6.09 -3.95 -10.67
N GLU A 107 -6.19 -5.02 -9.90
CA GLU A 107 -7.27 -5.16 -8.91
C GLU A 107 -7.15 -4.16 -7.78
N ALA A 108 -5.93 -3.77 -7.39
CA ALA A 108 -5.73 -2.73 -6.39
C ALA A 108 -6.13 -1.37 -6.93
N VAL A 109 -5.71 -1.05 -8.15
CA VAL A 109 -6.09 0.21 -8.81
C VAL A 109 -7.60 0.33 -8.90
N ALA A 110 -8.27 -0.73 -9.35
CA ALA A 110 -9.73 -0.74 -9.46
C ALA A 110 -10.40 -0.52 -8.09
N LEU A 111 -9.87 -1.12 -7.03
CA LEU A 111 -10.38 -0.95 -5.68
C LEU A 111 -10.28 0.50 -5.23
N TYR A 112 -9.13 1.15 -5.45
CA TYR A 112 -8.94 2.54 -5.04
C TYR A 112 -9.89 3.47 -5.79
N GLU A 113 -9.99 3.32 -7.09
CA GLU A 113 -10.91 4.12 -7.90
C GLU A 113 -12.36 3.94 -7.45
N LYS A 114 -12.76 2.71 -7.15
CA LYS A 114 -14.10 2.38 -6.68
C LYS A 114 -14.41 2.95 -5.29
N THR A 115 -13.41 3.06 -4.43
CA THR A 115 -13.60 3.49 -3.04
C THR A 115 -13.33 4.99 -2.82
N GLY A 116 -13.24 5.76 -3.90
CA GLY A 116 -13.21 7.22 -3.81
C GLY A 116 -11.84 7.85 -3.78
N TRP A 117 -10.80 7.11 -4.15
CA TRP A 117 -9.46 7.66 -4.25
C TRP A 117 -9.25 8.37 -5.59
N THR A 118 -8.46 9.43 -5.57
CA THR A 118 -8.14 10.22 -6.76
C THR A 118 -6.66 10.03 -7.12
N ARG A 119 -6.40 9.87 -8.41
CA ARG A 119 -5.03 9.72 -8.91
C ARG A 119 -4.26 11.03 -8.78
N ILE A 120 -3.01 10.94 -8.29
CA ILE A 120 -2.11 12.08 -8.16
C ILE A 120 -0.77 11.77 -8.82
N PRO A 121 0.08 12.78 -9.09
CA PRO A 121 1.44 12.54 -9.55
C PRO A 121 2.22 11.65 -8.59
N VAL A 122 3.14 10.87 -9.12
CA VAL A 122 3.98 9.98 -8.30
C VAL A 122 4.87 10.84 -7.40
N TYR A 123 4.80 10.58 -6.10
CA TYR A 123 5.56 11.33 -5.10
C TYR A 123 6.84 10.59 -4.69
N GLU A 124 7.74 11.30 -4.00
CA GLU A 124 8.98 10.70 -3.52
C GLU A 124 8.72 9.80 -2.30
N PRO A 125 9.47 8.70 -2.16
CA PRO A 125 10.66 8.32 -2.94
C PRO A 125 10.35 7.58 -4.25
N TYR A 126 9.10 7.40 -4.60
CA TYR A 126 8.68 6.57 -5.75
C TYR A 126 8.88 7.28 -7.09
N ALA A 127 8.81 8.61 -7.14
CA ALA A 127 9.01 9.34 -8.38
C ALA A 127 10.39 9.09 -8.98
N ALA A 128 11.42 8.97 -8.14
CA ALA A 128 12.79 8.71 -8.58
C ALA A 128 13.03 7.25 -8.94
N THR A 129 12.38 6.31 -8.26
CA THR A 129 12.68 4.87 -8.37
C THR A 129 11.65 4.07 -9.13
N MET A 130 10.39 4.52 -9.12
CA MET A 130 9.27 3.81 -9.75
C MET A 130 8.30 4.81 -10.38
N PRO A 131 8.77 5.62 -11.38
CA PRO A 131 7.92 6.65 -11.98
C PRO A 131 6.72 6.09 -12.76
N TRP A 132 6.72 4.80 -13.08
CA TRP A 132 5.62 4.11 -13.74
C TRP A 132 4.53 3.66 -12.74
N SER A 133 4.76 3.78 -11.44
CA SER A 133 3.78 3.37 -10.45
C SER A 133 2.63 4.37 -10.35
N PHE A 134 1.59 4.00 -9.63
CA PHE A 134 0.40 4.82 -9.46
C PHE A 134 0.28 5.31 -8.03
N CYS A 135 0.00 6.59 -7.86
CA CYS A 135 -0.24 7.19 -6.57
C CYS A 135 -1.65 7.75 -6.49
N PHE A 136 -2.22 7.68 -5.30
CA PHE A 136 -3.59 8.12 -5.05
C PHE A 136 -3.67 8.91 -3.76
N GLU A 137 -4.67 9.77 -3.67
CA GLU A 137 -5.01 10.45 -2.43
C GLU A 137 -6.49 10.28 -2.13
N LYS A 138 -6.84 10.41 -0.87
CA LYS A 138 -8.22 10.51 -0.42
C LYS A 138 -8.31 11.61 0.61
N ALA A 139 -9.15 12.61 0.35
CA ALA A 139 -9.41 13.69 1.30
C ALA A 139 -10.18 13.14 2.51
N LEU A 140 -9.79 13.57 3.69
CA LEU A 140 -10.39 13.10 4.95
C LEU A 140 -11.35 14.12 5.59
#